data_f50859f17b0567a3271fa7c05b3717d1
#
_entry.id   f50859f17b0567a3271fa7c05b3717d1
#
_cell.length_a   1.000
_cell.length_b   1.000
_cell.length_c   1.000
_cell.angle_alpha   90.00
_cell.angle_beta   90.00
_cell.angle_gamma   90.00
#
_symmetry.space_group_name_H-M   'P 1'
#
loop_
_entity.id
_entity.type
_entity.pdbx_description
1 polymer ?
#
loop_
_entity_poly.entity_id
_entity_poly.type
_entity_poly.pdbx_seq_one_letter_code
_entity_poly.pdbx_strand_id
1 'polypeptide(L)'
;MAISVFDLFSIGIGPSSSHTVGPMRAARMFAVRLKNEGVLAQTASVRAELFGSLGATGHGHGTPKAVLLGLEGNAPRSVDVARADEDVARIRATRRLRLLAAEIGDTHEIDFDADGDLVLHRRRSLPYHANGMTLLACDEDGRPLLEKTYYSVGGGFVVDEDAVGEDRIKLDDTPLTHSFRTGDELLRLTRETGLSISALMLENEKAWRSEEEIRAGLLEIWQVMQDCVARGLRQEGHLPGGLRVRRRAAGSARQLRAEGNDLAHAMEWTTLYAMAVNEENAAGGRVVTAPTNGAAGIIPAVLHYYVNFVPGADEDGVVRFLLAAGAIGMLFKENASISGAEVGCQGEVGSACSMAAGALAEVLGASPEQMENAAEIGIEHNLGLTCDPVGGLVQIPCIERNGMAAVKAVTAARMSLRGDGRHHVSLDKAIKTMKETGADMSVKYKETARGGLAVNIIEC
;
A
#
# COMPACT_ATOMS: atom_id res chain seq x y z
N MET A 1 7.23 17.60 5.42
CA MET A 1 6.08 16.81 5.91
C MET A 1 6.61 15.81 6.91
N ALA A 2 6.05 15.74 8.11
CA ALA A 2 6.38 14.66 9.02
C ALA A 2 5.55 13.43 8.64
N ILE A 3 6.21 12.35 8.27
CA ILE A 3 5.59 11.06 7.90
C ILE A 3 6.09 10.02 8.88
N SER A 4 5.19 9.32 9.55
CA SER A 4 5.54 8.21 10.44
C SER A 4 5.80 6.94 9.63
N VAL A 5 6.66 6.06 10.14
CA VAL A 5 6.84 4.70 9.58
C VAL A 5 5.51 3.93 9.55
N PHE A 6 4.60 4.20 10.48
CA PHE A 6 3.27 3.60 10.55
C PHE A 6 2.30 4.10 9.49
N ASP A 7 2.60 5.22 8.83
CA ASP A 7 1.85 5.69 7.66
C ASP A 7 2.22 4.91 6.40
N LEU A 8 3.50 4.48 6.29
CA LEU A 8 4.01 3.69 5.18
C LEU A 8 3.73 2.20 5.33
N PHE A 9 3.69 1.71 6.58
CA PHE A 9 3.37 0.32 6.92
C PHE A 9 2.03 0.27 7.66
N SER A 10 0.94 0.25 6.92
CA SER A 10 -0.39 0.22 7.53
C SER A 10 -1.07 -1.14 7.35
N ILE A 11 -1.58 -1.70 8.45
CA ILE A 11 -2.39 -2.91 8.42
C ILE A 11 -3.71 -2.59 7.72
N GLY A 12 -4.06 -3.38 6.70
CA GLY A 12 -5.26 -3.18 5.90
C GLY A 12 -5.73 -4.44 5.21
N ILE A 13 -6.45 -4.26 4.13
CA ILE A 13 -6.95 -5.34 3.29
C ILE A 13 -6.61 -5.12 1.81
N GLY A 14 -6.53 -6.23 1.05
CA GLY A 14 -6.38 -6.18 -0.39
C GLY A 14 -7.67 -5.76 -1.12
N PRO A 15 -7.57 -5.59 -2.45
CA PRO A 15 -6.36 -5.77 -3.24
C PRO A 15 -5.52 -4.49 -3.44
N SER A 16 -6.05 -3.29 -3.16
CA SER A 16 -5.38 -2.03 -3.53
C SER A 16 -5.39 -0.99 -2.41
N SER A 17 -4.26 -0.33 -2.17
CA SER A 17 -4.20 0.78 -1.21
C SER A 17 -4.99 1.99 -1.70
N SER A 18 -4.88 2.35 -2.98
CA SER A 18 -5.57 3.50 -3.57
C SER A 18 -7.05 3.25 -3.88
N HIS A 19 -7.42 2.01 -4.23
CA HIS A 19 -8.77 1.67 -4.69
C HIS A 19 -9.61 0.89 -3.65
N THR A 20 -8.99 0.38 -2.58
CA THR A 20 -9.69 -0.34 -1.50
C THR A 20 -9.52 0.36 -0.16
N VAL A 21 -8.28 0.47 0.32
CA VAL A 21 -7.98 1.05 1.64
C VAL A 21 -8.39 2.53 1.71
N GLY A 22 -7.99 3.33 0.72
CA GLY A 22 -8.34 4.74 0.64
C GLY A 22 -9.84 5.00 0.59
N PRO A 23 -10.60 4.41 -0.36
CA PRO A 23 -12.05 4.55 -0.42
C PRO A 23 -12.80 4.06 0.84
N MET A 24 -12.33 2.98 1.50
CA MET A 24 -12.91 2.54 2.77
C MET A 24 -12.70 3.59 3.86
N ARG A 25 -11.49 4.16 3.97
CA ARG A 25 -11.21 5.26 4.90
C ARG A 25 -12.06 6.48 4.62
N ALA A 26 -12.14 6.91 3.35
CA ALA A 26 -12.93 8.06 2.93
C ALA A 26 -14.42 7.90 3.27
N ALA A 27 -15.00 6.75 2.95
CA ALA A 27 -16.40 6.44 3.24
C ALA A 27 -16.66 6.41 4.77
N ARG A 28 -15.75 5.84 5.56
CA ARG A 28 -15.84 5.87 7.02
C ARG A 28 -15.71 7.30 7.56
N MET A 29 -14.77 8.09 7.06
CA MET A 29 -14.60 9.51 7.45
C MET A 29 -15.89 10.30 7.18
N PHE A 30 -16.54 10.08 6.05
CA PHE A 30 -17.81 10.70 5.73
C PHE A 30 -18.90 10.30 6.72
N ALA A 31 -19.07 9.01 7.00
CA ALA A 31 -20.07 8.53 7.95
C ALA A 31 -19.82 9.05 9.38
N VAL A 32 -18.54 9.09 9.83
CA VAL A 32 -18.17 9.71 11.11
C VAL A 32 -18.48 11.20 11.12
N ARG A 33 -18.29 11.90 9.99
CA ARG A 33 -18.60 13.33 9.88
C ARG A 33 -20.09 13.59 10.00
N LEU A 34 -20.97 12.75 9.41
CA LEU A 34 -22.42 12.83 9.61
C LEU A 34 -22.80 12.78 11.09
N LYS A 35 -22.15 11.90 11.87
CA LYS A 35 -22.34 11.80 13.32
C LYS A 35 -21.85 13.07 14.04
N ASN A 36 -20.67 13.54 13.73
CA ASN A 36 -20.05 14.69 14.40
C ASN A 36 -20.79 16.00 14.12
N GLU A 37 -21.37 16.15 12.94
CA GLU A 37 -22.21 17.30 12.57
C GLU A 37 -23.66 17.16 13.05
N GLY A 38 -24.02 16.04 13.67
CA GLY A 38 -25.34 15.81 14.27
C GLY A 38 -26.46 15.51 13.25
N VAL A 39 -26.12 15.19 12.01
CA VAL A 39 -27.08 14.96 10.93
C VAL A 39 -27.28 13.48 10.59
N LEU A 40 -26.57 12.57 11.27
CA LEU A 40 -26.66 11.13 11.02
C LEU A 40 -28.09 10.60 11.09
N ALA A 41 -28.84 10.95 12.16
CA ALA A 41 -30.22 10.49 12.35
C ALA A 41 -31.23 11.07 11.34
N GLN A 42 -30.87 12.16 10.66
CA GLN A 42 -31.69 12.81 9.62
C GLN A 42 -31.37 12.28 8.22
N THR A 43 -30.28 11.51 8.07
CA THR A 43 -29.85 10.99 6.77
C THR A 43 -30.82 9.90 6.30
N ALA A 44 -31.52 10.14 5.20
CA ALA A 44 -32.43 9.16 4.60
C ALA A 44 -31.80 8.43 3.40
N SER A 45 -30.81 9.05 2.73
CA SER A 45 -30.10 8.46 1.61
C SER A 45 -28.64 8.92 1.56
N VAL A 46 -27.79 8.05 0.99
CA VAL A 46 -26.39 8.35 0.69
C VAL A 46 -26.10 7.96 -0.75
N ARG A 47 -25.46 8.86 -1.50
CA ARG A 47 -24.97 8.59 -2.85
C ARG A 47 -23.44 8.68 -2.87
N ALA A 48 -22.78 7.69 -3.51
CA ALA A 48 -21.34 7.64 -3.70
C ALA A 48 -21.01 7.69 -5.19
N GLU A 49 -20.18 8.63 -5.61
CA GLU A 49 -19.74 8.76 -7.00
C GLU A 49 -18.22 8.60 -7.08
N LEU A 50 -17.75 7.69 -7.93
CA LEU A 50 -16.34 7.33 -8.11
C LEU A 50 -15.85 7.85 -9.47
N PHE A 51 -14.71 8.56 -9.49
CA PHE A 51 -14.20 9.25 -10.66
C PHE A 51 -12.80 8.77 -11.05
N GLY A 52 -12.40 9.05 -12.29
CA GLY A 52 -11.08 8.78 -12.83
C GLY A 52 -10.71 7.30 -12.74
N SER A 53 -9.57 6.97 -12.14
CA SER A 53 -9.13 5.58 -11.99
C SER A 53 -10.04 4.78 -11.06
N LEU A 54 -10.58 5.38 -9.97
CA LEU A 54 -11.59 4.71 -9.12
C LEU A 54 -12.84 4.31 -9.92
N GLY A 55 -13.29 5.16 -10.86
CA GLY A 55 -14.41 4.85 -11.73
C GLY A 55 -14.08 3.82 -12.81
N ALA A 56 -12.85 3.87 -13.36
CA ALA A 56 -12.43 3.03 -14.48
C ALA A 56 -12.11 1.59 -14.06
N THR A 57 -11.36 1.41 -12.98
CA THR A 57 -10.83 0.11 -12.52
C THR A 57 -11.35 -0.33 -11.15
N GLY A 58 -12.13 0.52 -10.48
CA GLY A 58 -12.59 0.31 -9.11
C GLY A 58 -13.37 -0.99 -8.89
N HIS A 59 -14.11 -1.46 -9.90
CA HIS A 59 -14.81 -2.74 -9.79
C HIS A 59 -13.82 -3.90 -9.58
N GLY A 60 -12.78 -3.98 -10.41
CA GLY A 60 -11.74 -5.02 -10.30
C GLY A 60 -10.87 -4.90 -9.04
N HIS A 61 -10.76 -3.71 -8.48
CA HIS A 61 -10.00 -3.43 -7.26
C HIS A 61 -10.86 -3.44 -5.98
N GLY A 62 -12.13 -3.84 -6.04
CA GLY A 62 -13.00 -3.96 -4.87
C GLY A 62 -13.44 -2.61 -4.26
N THR A 63 -13.37 -1.50 -5.00
CA THR A 63 -13.77 -0.18 -4.51
C THR A 63 -15.23 -0.13 -4.04
N PRO A 64 -16.22 -0.69 -4.76
CA PRO A 64 -17.60 -0.75 -4.28
C PRO A 64 -17.73 -1.42 -2.92
N LYS A 65 -17.10 -2.59 -2.73
CA LYS A 65 -17.06 -3.30 -1.45
C LYS A 65 -16.47 -2.43 -0.34
N ALA A 66 -15.36 -1.76 -0.63
CA ALA A 66 -14.67 -0.90 0.32
C ALA A 66 -15.52 0.29 0.78
N VAL A 67 -16.24 0.95 -0.15
CA VAL A 67 -17.14 2.06 0.17
C VAL A 67 -18.29 1.60 1.07
N LEU A 68 -18.95 0.47 0.73
CA LEU A 68 -20.05 -0.07 1.53
C LEU A 68 -19.61 -0.38 2.97
N LEU A 69 -18.50 -1.10 3.12
CA LEU A 69 -17.95 -1.43 4.43
C LEU A 69 -17.52 -0.20 5.22
N GLY A 70 -16.93 0.80 4.53
CA GLY A 70 -16.53 2.07 5.15
C GLY A 70 -17.73 2.87 5.66
N LEU A 71 -18.83 2.97 4.90
CA LEU A 71 -20.05 3.61 5.34
C LEU A 71 -20.67 2.90 6.56
N GLU A 72 -20.57 1.57 6.65
CA GLU A 72 -20.96 0.82 7.84
C GLU A 72 -19.97 0.97 9.02
N GLY A 73 -18.94 1.83 8.91
CA GLY A 73 -18.02 2.15 10.00
C GLY A 73 -16.78 1.26 10.06
N ASN A 74 -16.63 0.30 9.15
CA ASN A 74 -15.45 -0.56 9.13
C ASN A 74 -14.18 0.24 8.76
N ALA A 75 -13.10 -0.02 9.48
CA ALA A 75 -11.77 0.48 9.14
C ALA A 75 -10.91 -0.62 8.51
N PRO A 76 -9.99 -0.28 7.57
CA PRO A 76 -9.15 -1.28 6.91
C PRO A 76 -8.35 -2.16 7.89
N ARG A 77 -7.92 -1.60 9.04
CA ARG A 77 -7.16 -2.32 10.07
C ARG A 77 -7.99 -3.36 10.82
N SER A 78 -9.28 -3.09 11.07
CA SER A 78 -10.11 -3.87 11.99
C SER A 78 -11.24 -4.64 11.31
N VAL A 79 -11.54 -4.39 10.02
CA VAL A 79 -12.61 -5.11 9.31
C VAL A 79 -12.39 -6.62 9.35
N ASP A 80 -13.45 -7.37 9.63
CA ASP A 80 -13.40 -8.84 9.56
C ASP A 80 -13.40 -9.30 8.10
N VAL A 81 -12.23 -9.69 7.61
CA VAL A 81 -12.05 -10.15 6.21
C VAL A 81 -12.88 -11.38 5.88
N ALA A 82 -13.13 -12.25 6.85
CA ALA A 82 -13.91 -13.48 6.62
C ALA A 82 -15.40 -13.17 6.39
N ARG A 83 -15.92 -12.11 7.02
CA ARG A 83 -17.33 -11.69 6.93
C ARG A 83 -17.58 -10.60 5.89
N ALA A 84 -16.55 -9.93 5.42
CA ALA A 84 -16.68 -8.76 4.54
C ALA A 84 -17.50 -9.02 3.27
N ASP A 85 -17.39 -10.21 2.66
CA ASP A 85 -18.19 -10.58 1.50
C ASP A 85 -19.65 -10.87 1.85
N GLU A 86 -19.91 -11.47 3.02
CA GLU A 86 -21.26 -11.73 3.53
C GLU A 86 -21.97 -10.40 3.85
N ASP A 87 -21.28 -9.44 4.47
CA ASP A 87 -21.84 -8.12 4.77
C ASP A 87 -22.23 -7.36 3.49
N VAL A 88 -21.37 -7.39 2.47
CA VAL A 88 -21.68 -6.79 1.16
C VAL A 88 -22.85 -7.52 0.48
N ALA A 89 -22.88 -8.85 0.55
CA ALA A 89 -24.00 -9.64 -0.01
C ALA A 89 -25.33 -9.31 0.71
N ARG A 90 -25.29 -9.14 2.03
CA ARG A 90 -26.44 -8.69 2.84
C ARG A 90 -26.95 -7.33 2.36
N ILE A 91 -26.07 -6.32 2.25
CA ILE A 91 -26.44 -4.96 1.80
C ILE A 91 -27.13 -5.04 0.43
N ARG A 92 -26.55 -5.78 -0.52
CA ARG A 92 -27.13 -5.94 -1.87
C ARG A 92 -28.48 -6.64 -1.87
N ALA A 93 -28.63 -7.69 -1.07
CA ALA A 93 -29.87 -8.48 -1.00
C ALA A 93 -30.99 -7.73 -0.29
N THR A 94 -30.68 -7.02 0.79
CA THR A 94 -31.70 -6.30 1.59
C THR A 94 -31.96 -4.88 1.07
N ARG A 95 -31.07 -4.31 0.26
CA ARG A 95 -31.03 -2.90 -0.11
C ARG A 95 -31.06 -1.97 1.12
N ARG A 96 -30.38 -2.39 2.18
CA ARG A 96 -30.27 -1.65 3.44
C ARG A 96 -28.81 -1.47 3.83
N LEU A 97 -28.46 -0.24 4.19
CA LEU A 97 -27.12 0.14 4.68
C LEU A 97 -27.24 0.65 6.11
N ARG A 98 -26.42 0.13 7.01
CA ARG A 98 -26.39 0.51 8.42
C ARG A 98 -25.20 1.44 8.69
N LEU A 99 -25.45 2.74 8.67
CA LEU A 99 -24.40 3.74 8.86
C LEU A 99 -23.73 3.58 10.23
N LEU A 100 -22.40 3.47 10.23
CA LEU A 100 -21.53 3.30 11.40
C LEU A 100 -21.83 2.08 12.30
N ALA A 101 -22.47 1.04 11.77
CA ALA A 101 -22.82 -0.17 12.53
C ALA A 101 -21.64 -0.83 13.25
N ALA A 102 -20.43 -0.74 12.70
CA ALA A 102 -19.21 -1.29 13.29
C ALA A 102 -18.65 -0.47 14.46
N GLU A 103 -19.07 0.79 14.62
CA GLU A 103 -18.56 1.70 15.67
C GLU A 103 -19.53 1.93 16.80
N ILE A 104 -20.81 2.08 16.48
CA ILE A 104 -21.88 2.40 17.43
C ILE A 104 -22.92 1.30 17.35
N GLY A 105 -23.21 0.66 18.49
CA GLY A 105 -24.18 -0.42 18.57
C GLY A 105 -25.60 -0.03 18.13
N ASP A 106 -25.97 1.26 18.23
CA ASP A 106 -27.19 1.83 17.65
C ASP A 106 -26.92 2.30 16.22
N THR A 107 -27.44 1.54 15.28
CA THR A 107 -27.24 1.76 13.84
C THR A 107 -28.36 2.58 13.26
N HIS A 108 -28.03 3.63 12.48
CA HIS A 108 -28.97 4.29 11.62
C HIS A 108 -29.05 3.57 10.28
N GLU A 109 -30.19 2.91 10.00
CA GLU A 109 -30.39 2.13 8.77
C GLU A 109 -31.12 2.97 7.71
N ILE A 110 -30.57 3.00 6.49
CA ILE A 110 -31.12 3.71 5.34
C ILE A 110 -31.37 2.78 4.17
N ASP A 111 -32.27 3.18 3.25
CA ASP A 111 -32.39 2.55 1.95
C ASP A 111 -31.12 2.82 1.12
N PHE A 112 -30.59 1.79 0.46
CA PHE A 112 -29.39 1.90 -0.37
C PHE A 112 -29.39 0.86 -1.50
N ASP A 113 -29.54 1.33 -2.73
CA ASP A 113 -29.37 0.47 -3.91
C ASP A 113 -27.92 0.54 -4.40
N ALA A 114 -27.16 -0.53 -4.14
CA ALA A 114 -25.74 -0.58 -4.51
C ALA A 114 -25.48 -0.40 -6.03
N ASP A 115 -26.46 -0.62 -6.89
CA ASP A 115 -26.34 -0.43 -8.34
C ASP A 115 -26.79 0.97 -8.80
N GLY A 116 -27.62 1.67 -8.01
CA GLY A 116 -28.12 3.02 -8.28
C GLY A 116 -27.40 4.12 -7.52
N ASP A 117 -27.09 3.88 -6.24
CA ASP A 117 -26.51 4.89 -5.34
C ASP A 117 -24.99 4.89 -5.32
N LEU A 118 -24.33 3.84 -5.88
CA LEU A 118 -22.90 3.78 -6.05
C LEU A 118 -22.52 3.85 -7.53
N VAL A 119 -22.15 5.04 -8.00
CA VAL A 119 -21.95 5.35 -9.43
C VAL A 119 -20.47 5.38 -9.80
N LEU A 120 -20.08 4.60 -10.82
CA LEU A 120 -18.71 4.58 -11.35
C LEU A 120 -18.62 5.39 -12.65
N HIS A 121 -17.99 6.56 -12.60
CA HIS A 121 -17.76 7.43 -13.76
C HIS A 121 -16.48 7.01 -14.50
N ARG A 122 -16.59 6.06 -15.42
CA ARG A 122 -15.43 5.47 -16.12
C ARG A 122 -14.63 6.44 -17.01
N ARG A 123 -15.19 7.61 -17.36
CA ARG A 123 -14.61 8.58 -18.30
C ARG A 123 -14.51 10.00 -17.75
N ARG A 124 -15.00 10.25 -16.53
CA ARG A 124 -14.94 11.54 -15.87
C ARG A 124 -13.86 11.49 -14.77
N SER A 125 -13.09 12.55 -14.67
CA SER A 125 -12.08 12.72 -13.61
C SER A 125 -12.34 14.03 -12.89
N LEU A 126 -12.00 14.07 -11.60
CA LEU A 126 -11.97 15.32 -10.83
C LEU A 126 -10.61 16.03 -11.05
N PRO A 127 -10.54 17.36 -10.90
CA PRO A 127 -9.36 18.14 -11.30
C PRO A 127 -8.10 17.84 -10.50
N TYR A 128 -8.24 17.48 -9.20
CA TYR A 128 -7.12 17.42 -8.28
C TYR A 128 -6.31 16.14 -8.38
N HIS A 129 -6.98 14.96 -8.44
CA HIS A 129 -6.32 13.66 -8.49
C HIS A 129 -7.16 12.63 -9.25
N ALA A 130 -6.49 11.64 -9.87
CA ALA A 130 -7.13 10.58 -10.65
C ALA A 130 -8.05 9.67 -9.81
N ASN A 131 -7.86 9.58 -8.49
CA ASN A 131 -8.64 8.75 -7.58
C ASN A 131 -9.58 9.59 -6.72
N GLY A 132 -10.54 10.25 -7.35
CA GLY A 132 -11.54 11.08 -6.66
C GLY A 132 -12.85 10.33 -6.39
N MET A 133 -13.49 10.65 -5.27
CA MET A 133 -14.84 10.20 -4.93
C MET A 133 -15.62 11.30 -4.22
N THR A 134 -16.92 11.42 -4.53
CA THR A 134 -17.85 12.34 -3.87
C THR A 134 -18.92 11.54 -3.14
N LEU A 135 -19.23 11.93 -1.92
CA LEU A 135 -20.27 11.34 -1.08
C LEU A 135 -21.28 12.44 -0.73
N LEU A 136 -22.55 12.15 -0.96
CA LEU A 136 -23.68 13.05 -0.70
C LEU A 136 -24.68 12.35 0.20
N ALA A 137 -25.05 12.96 1.32
CA ALA A 137 -26.16 12.54 2.18
C ALA A 137 -27.32 13.51 2.07
N CYS A 138 -28.54 12.98 1.98
CA CYS A 138 -29.77 13.78 1.91
C CYS A 138 -30.77 13.32 2.99
N ASP A 139 -31.69 14.25 3.35
CA ASP A 139 -32.84 13.96 4.20
C ASP A 139 -33.99 13.28 3.43
N GLU A 140 -35.13 13.02 4.10
CA GLU A 140 -36.32 12.41 3.52
C GLU A 140 -36.96 13.24 2.37
N ASP A 141 -36.76 14.55 2.37
CA ASP A 141 -37.21 15.45 1.31
C ASP A 141 -36.23 15.56 0.13
N GLY A 142 -35.10 14.83 0.21
CA GLY A 142 -34.02 14.87 -0.78
C GLY A 142 -33.11 16.11 -0.68
N ARG A 143 -33.18 16.87 0.42
CA ARG A 143 -32.32 18.03 0.62
C ARG A 143 -30.94 17.60 1.06
N PRO A 144 -29.86 18.16 0.49
CA PRO A 144 -28.50 17.87 0.90
C PRO A 144 -28.26 18.23 2.38
N LEU A 145 -27.77 17.25 3.13
CA LEU A 145 -27.31 17.43 4.52
C LEU A 145 -25.80 17.61 4.58
N LEU A 146 -25.08 16.81 3.81
CA LEU A 146 -23.62 16.86 3.72
C LEU A 146 -23.16 16.36 2.35
N GLU A 147 -22.29 17.12 1.69
CA GLU A 147 -21.57 16.68 0.50
C GLU A 147 -20.08 16.86 0.72
N LYS A 148 -19.28 15.84 0.41
CA LYS A 148 -17.82 15.87 0.55
C LYS A 148 -17.13 15.11 -0.57
N THR A 149 -16.03 15.71 -1.05
CA THR A 149 -15.14 15.12 -2.03
C THR A 149 -13.85 14.67 -1.35
N TYR A 150 -13.43 13.42 -1.63
CA TYR A 150 -12.22 12.82 -1.12
C TYR A 150 -11.34 12.35 -2.27
N TYR A 151 -10.03 12.32 -2.02
CA TYR A 151 -9.03 11.83 -2.96
C TYR A 151 -8.13 10.79 -2.29
N SER A 152 -8.00 9.63 -2.91
CA SER A 152 -7.08 8.59 -2.47
C SER A 152 -5.74 8.75 -3.17
N VAL A 153 -4.74 9.30 -2.46
CA VAL A 153 -3.47 9.76 -3.03
C VAL A 153 -2.33 8.74 -2.94
N GLY A 154 -2.66 7.45 -2.94
CA GLY A 154 -1.70 6.34 -2.86
C GLY A 154 -1.39 5.94 -1.41
N GLY A 155 -0.87 4.71 -1.21
CA GLY A 155 -0.53 4.19 0.11
C GLY A 155 -1.70 4.09 1.11
N GLY A 156 -2.94 4.31 0.68
CA GLY A 156 -4.11 4.38 1.55
C GLY A 156 -4.31 5.74 2.23
N PHE A 157 -3.54 6.76 1.85
CA PHE A 157 -3.76 8.14 2.29
C PHE A 157 -5.00 8.73 1.62
N VAL A 158 -5.75 9.51 2.39
CA VAL A 158 -6.96 10.20 1.92
C VAL A 158 -6.85 11.67 2.28
N VAL A 159 -7.15 12.53 1.32
CA VAL A 159 -7.32 13.97 1.52
C VAL A 159 -8.74 14.36 1.14
N ASP A 160 -9.34 15.29 1.86
CA ASP A 160 -10.63 15.87 1.50
C ASP A 160 -10.45 17.17 0.72
N GLU A 161 -11.55 17.69 0.19
CA GLU A 161 -11.54 18.94 -0.58
C GLU A 161 -11.13 20.18 0.24
N ASP A 162 -11.34 20.15 1.57
CA ASP A 162 -10.96 21.24 2.47
C ASP A 162 -9.42 21.32 2.61
N ALA A 163 -8.71 20.18 2.38
CA ALA A 163 -7.26 20.08 2.37
C ALA A 163 -6.62 20.40 1.00
N VAL A 164 -7.44 20.60 -0.05
CA VAL A 164 -7.00 20.87 -1.43
C VAL A 164 -6.78 22.39 -1.68
N GLY A 165 -6.94 23.26 -0.69
CA GLY A 165 -6.60 24.68 -0.74
C GLY A 165 -5.10 24.94 -0.89
N GLU A 166 -4.64 26.16 -0.62
CA GLU A 166 -3.28 26.66 -0.86
C GLU A 166 -2.15 25.80 -0.28
N ASP A 167 -2.45 24.87 0.65
CA ASP A 167 -1.50 23.87 1.18
C ASP A 167 -2.05 22.44 0.93
N ARG A 168 -1.39 21.76 0.03
CA ARG A 168 -1.71 20.45 -0.58
C ARG A 168 -1.81 19.21 0.30
N ILE A 169 -2.11 19.31 1.55
CA ILE A 169 -2.35 18.33 2.63
C ILE A 169 -2.21 19.16 3.91
N LYS A 170 -3.08 19.04 4.92
CA LYS A 170 -2.68 19.43 6.27
C LYS A 170 -1.46 18.57 6.59
N LEU A 171 -0.29 19.18 6.40
CA LEU A 171 0.99 18.61 6.73
C LEU A 171 0.97 18.32 8.21
N ASP A 172 1.34 17.14 8.61
CA ASP A 172 1.74 16.94 9.99
C ASP A 172 3.01 17.77 10.21
N ASP A 173 2.86 18.89 10.92
CA ASP A 173 3.94 19.84 11.24
C ASP A 173 4.67 19.44 12.52
N THR A 174 4.48 18.20 13.00
CA THR A 174 5.18 17.70 14.19
C THR A 174 6.68 17.90 14.04
N PRO A 175 7.34 18.65 14.95
CA PRO A 175 8.77 18.84 14.89
C PRO A 175 9.50 17.51 15.05
N LEU A 176 10.31 17.14 14.07
CA LEU A 176 11.16 15.95 14.12
C LEU A 176 12.55 16.31 14.64
N THR A 177 13.13 15.43 15.45
CA THR A 177 14.49 15.59 15.98
C THR A 177 15.52 15.66 14.86
N HIS A 178 15.37 14.83 13.85
CA HIS A 178 16.29 14.72 12.70
C HIS A 178 15.51 14.83 11.39
N SER A 179 15.05 16.05 11.06
CA SER A 179 14.31 16.29 9.82
C SER A 179 15.21 16.13 8.60
N PHE A 180 14.75 15.37 7.60
CA PHE A 180 15.41 15.24 6.29
C PHE A 180 14.35 15.11 5.19
N ARG A 181 14.72 15.56 3.99
CA ARG A 181 13.89 15.48 2.78
C ARG A 181 14.58 14.77 1.63
N THR A 182 15.91 14.62 1.71
CA THR A 182 16.72 14.00 0.65
C THR A 182 17.64 12.95 1.23
N GLY A 183 18.11 12.04 0.39
CA GLY A 183 19.12 11.04 0.75
C GLY A 183 20.42 11.69 1.17
N ASP A 184 20.83 12.78 0.51
CA ASP A 184 22.03 13.55 0.88
C ASP A 184 21.90 14.16 2.29
N GLU A 185 20.74 14.71 2.66
CA GLU A 185 20.47 15.20 4.02
C GLU A 185 20.50 14.06 5.04
N LEU A 186 19.90 12.90 4.71
CA LEU A 186 19.91 11.72 5.57
C LEU A 186 21.33 11.24 5.84
N LEU A 187 22.17 11.11 4.80
CA LEU A 187 23.58 10.76 4.95
C LEU A 187 24.40 11.80 5.73
N ARG A 188 24.10 13.09 5.56
CA ARG A 188 24.72 14.14 6.35
C ARG A 188 24.40 13.98 7.84
N LEU A 189 23.14 13.74 8.17
CA LEU A 189 22.70 13.53 9.56
C LEU A 189 23.36 12.31 10.20
N THR A 190 23.54 11.20 9.46
CA THR A 190 24.27 10.03 10.00
C THR A 190 25.71 10.36 10.35
N ARG A 191 26.41 11.18 9.53
CA ARG A 191 27.78 11.62 9.79
C ARG A 191 27.88 12.58 10.98
N GLU A 192 26.93 13.51 11.11
CA GLU A 192 26.89 14.52 12.18
C GLU A 192 26.56 13.88 13.55
N THR A 193 25.66 12.92 13.57
CA THR A 193 25.17 12.29 14.81
C THR A 193 25.90 11.00 15.19
N GLY A 194 26.52 10.33 14.23
CA GLY A 194 27.05 8.98 14.37
C GLY A 194 25.99 7.88 14.47
N LEU A 195 24.71 8.22 14.24
CA LEU A 195 23.60 7.26 14.28
C LEU A 195 23.43 6.54 12.93
N SER A 196 22.94 5.32 12.98
CA SER A 196 22.47 4.60 11.78
C SER A 196 21.15 5.23 11.26
N ILE A 197 20.75 4.90 10.04
CA ILE A 197 19.50 5.40 9.46
C ILE A 197 18.29 4.93 10.26
N SER A 198 18.26 3.66 10.69
CA SER A 198 17.18 3.16 11.55
C SER A 198 17.14 3.87 12.91
N ALA A 199 18.30 4.21 13.49
CA ALA A 199 18.35 4.94 14.75
C ALA A 199 17.87 6.38 14.61
N LEU A 200 18.23 7.10 13.52
CA LEU A 200 17.67 8.41 13.21
C LEU A 200 16.15 8.38 13.07
N MET A 201 15.66 7.33 12.40
CA MET A 201 14.22 7.14 12.20
C MET A 201 13.50 6.84 13.53
N LEU A 202 14.12 6.05 14.43
CA LEU A 202 13.59 5.79 15.76
C LEU A 202 13.47 7.09 16.58
N GLU A 203 14.50 7.94 16.54
CA GLU A 203 14.45 9.26 17.24
C GLU A 203 13.35 10.17 16.67
N ASN A 204 13.11 10.12 15.37
CA ASN A 204 12.00 10.86 14.75
C ASN A 204 10.64 10.33 15.18
N GLU A 205 10.45 8.99 15.23
CA GLU A 205 9.20 8.37 15.65
C GLU A 205 8.82 8.70 17.10
N LYS A 206 9.80 9.01 17.96
CA LYS A 206 9.57 9.46 19.35
C LYS A 206 8.80 10.78 19.44
N ALA A 207 8.64 11.51 18.34
CA ALA A 207 7.78 12.70 18.29
C ALA A 207 6.28 12.37 18.51
N TRP A 208 5.86 11.12 18.23
CA TRP A 208 4.46 10.67 18.34
C TRP A 208 4.22 9.60 19.39
N ARG A 209 5.26 8.79 19.74
CA ARG A 209 5.11 7.57 20.55
C ARG A 209 6.35 7.34 21.39
N SER A 210 6.22 6.60 22.46
CA SER A 210 7.37 6.09 23.19
C SER A 210 8.12 5.03 22.37
N GLU A 211 9.39 4.81 22.66
CA GLU A 211 10.20 3.78 22.02
C GLU A 211 9.59 2.38 22.18
N GLU A 212 9.01 2.09 23.35
CA GLU A 212 8.34 0.83 23.62
C GLU A 212 7.12 0.63 22.71
N GLU A 213 6.30 1.67 22.53
CA GLU A 213 5.14 1.64 21.63
C GLU A 213 5.57 1.51 20.15
N ILE A 214 6.67 2.16 19.75
CA ILE A 214 7.21 2.03 18.40
C ILE A 214 7.64 0.59 18.14
N ARG A 215 8.42 -0.01 19.04
CA ARG A 215 8.89 -1.40 18.90
C ARG A 215 7.72 -2.38 18.86
N ALA A 216 6.78 -2.25 19.79
CA ALA A 216 5.60 -3.10 19.84
C ALA A 216 4.75 -2.99 18.56
N GLY A 217 4.53 -1.78 18.07
CA GLY A 217 3.78 -1.55 16.83
C GLY A 217 4.47 -2.11 15.58
N LEU A 218 5.79 -2.00 15.47
CA LEU A 218 6.55 -2.57 14.35
C LEU A 218 6.56 -4.10 14.40
N LEU A 219 6.65 -4.70 15.59
CA LEU A 219 6.54 -6.15 15.75
C LEU A 219 5.11 -6.65 15.48
N GLU A 220 4.07 -5.88 15.81
CA GLU A 220 2.69 -6.19 15.38
C GLU A 220 2.57 -6.20 13.86
N ILE A 221 3.15 -5.20 13.17
CA ILE A 221 3.18 -5.15 11.70
C ILE A 221 3.89 -6.39 11.14
N TRP A 222 5.02 -6.76 11.72
CA TRP A 222 5.74 -7.97 11.34
C TRP A 222 4.91 -9.24 11.55
N GLN A 223 4.20 -9.35 12.67
CA GLN A 223 3.32 -10.50 12.92
C GLN A 223 2.22 -10.62 11.86
N VAL A 224 1.60 -9.51 11.46
CA VAL A 224 0.59 -9.50 10.38
C VAL A 224 1.20 -9.93 9.04
N MET A 225 2.44 -9.52 8.74
CA MET A 225 3.17 -9.97 7.54
C MET A 225 3.42 -11.48 7.57
N GLN A 226 3.85 -12.04 8.72
CA GLN A 226 4.06 -13.48 8.91
C GLN A 226 2.75 -14.26 8.73
N ASP A 227 1.66 -13.79 9.34
CA ASP A 227 0.35 -14.42 9.23
C ASP A 227 -0.17 -14.40 7.78
N CYS A 228 0.08 -13.32 7.05
CA CYS A 228 -0.27 -13.21 5.64
C CYS A 228 0.50 -14.25 4.79
N VAL A 229 1.81 -14.35 4.96
CA VAL A 229 2.64 -15.35 4.28
C VAL A 229 2.16 -16.75 4.64
N ALA A 230 1.95 -17.04 5.92
CA ALA A 230 1.49 -18.35 6.38
C ALA A 230 0.14 -18.76 5.79
N ARG A 231 -0.79 -17.81 5.61
CA ARG A 231 -2.07 -18.08 4.92
C ARG A 231 -1.85 -18.35 3.45
N GLY A 232 -1.12 -17.48 2.74
CA GLY A 232 -0.88 -17.61 1.30
C GLY A 232 -0.15 -18.91 0.92
N LEU A 233 0.74 -19.41 1.78
CA LEU A 233 1.42 -20.70 1.60
C LEU A 233 0.53 -21.94 1.85
N ARG A 234 -0.72 -21.75 2.28
CA ARG A 234 -1.70 -22.83 2.52
C ARG A 234 -2.92 -22.76 1.62
N GLN A 235 -3.30 -21.56 1.16
CA GLN A 235 -4.50 -21.33 0.39
C GLN A 235 -4.33 -21.78 -1.07
N GLU A 236 -5.29 -22.58 -1.55
CA GLU A 236 -5.33 -23.09 -2.91
C GLU A 236 -6.56 -22.55 -3.67
N GLY A 237 -6.72 -22.97 -4.93
CA GLY A 237 -7.83 -22.59 -5.77
C GLY A 237 -7.50 -21.45 -6.73
N HIS A 238 -8.50 -20.63 -7.03
CA HIS A 238 -8.37 -19.50 -7.97
C HIS A 238 -8.61 -18.19 -7.27
N LEU A 239 -7.93 -17.16 -7.75
CA LEU A 239 -8.14 -15.78 -7.31
C LEU A 239 -9.49 -15.26 -7.80
N PRO A 240 -10.13 -14.33 -7.08
CA PRO A 240 -11.40 -13.73 -7.49
C PRO A 240 -11.24 -12.89 -8.77
N GLY A 241 -12.36 -12.65 -9.46
CA GLY A 241 -12.40 -11.95 -10.73
C GLY A 241 -12.40 -12.88 -11.95
N GLY A 242 -12.57 -12.32 -13.13
CA GLY A 242 -12.81 -13.07 -14.37
C GLY A 242 -11.61 -13.82 -14.94
N LEU A 243 -10.38 -13.53 -14.51
CA LEU A 243 -9.15 -14.10 -15.08
C LEU A 243 -8.89 -15.57 -14.69
N ARG A 244 -9.58 -16.09 -13.65
CA ARG A 244 -9.40 -17.46 -13.16
C ARG A 244 -7.92 -17.81 -12.84
N VAL A 245 -7.14 -16.85 -12.37
CA VAL A 245 -5.72 -17.06 -12.02
C VAL A 245 -5.64 -18.09 -10.89
N ARG A 246 -4.91 -19.17 -11.12
CA ARG A 246 -4.68 -20.19 -10.10
C ARG A 246 -3.67 -19.70 -9.06
N ARG A 247 -3.95 -19.92 -7.78
CA ARG A 247 -2.97 -19.74 -6.71
C ARG A 247 -1.84 -20.76 -6.88
N ARG A 248 -0.61 -20.29 -6.82
CA ARG A 248 0.61 -21.10 -7.05
C ARG A 248 1.41 -21.31 -5.77
N ALA A 249 1.32 -20.36 -4.83
CA ALA A 249 2.19 -20.31 -3.66
C ALA A 249 2.12 -21.59 -2.82
N ALA A 250 0.93 -22.12 -2.53
CA ALA A 250 0.77 -23.35 -1.73
C ALA A 250 1.39 -24.57 -2.40
N GLY A 251 1.20 -24.73 -3.71
CA GLY A 251 1.79 -25.84 -4.48
C GLY A 251 3.31 -25.78 -4.50
N SER A 252 3.88 -24.62 -4.80
CA SER A 252 5.32 -24.39 -4.82
C SER A 252 5.95 -24.57 -3.44
N ALA A 253 5.26 -24.16 -2.36
CA ALA A 253 5.74 -24.40 -1.00
C ALA A 253 5.87 -25.88 -0.65
N ARG A 254 4.95 -26.72 -1.12
CA ARG A 254 5.06 -28.18 -0.92
C ARG A 254 6.25 -28.77 -1.66
N GLN A 255 6.50 -28.31 -2.88
CA GLN A 255 7.66 -28.76 -3.67
C GLN A 255 8.97 -28.38 -2.98
N LEU A 256 9.17 -27.10 -2.63
CA LEU A 256 10.38 -26.64 -1.95
C LEU A 256 10.61 -27.34 -0.60
N ARG A 257 9.55 -27.61 0.17
CA ARG A 257 9.68 -28.38 1.41
C ARG A 257 10.12 -29.84 1.17
N ALA A 258 9.68 -30.44 0.08
CA ALA A 258 10.08 -31.80 -0.30
C ALA A 258 11.53 -31.85 -0.80
N GLU A 259 12.03 -30.79 -1.41
CA GLU A 259 13.41 -30.66 -1.88
C GLU A 259 14.40 -30.33 -0.74
N GLY A 260 13.92 -29.87 0.40
CA GLY A 260 14.69 -29.38 1.53
C GLY A 260 14.75 -27.85 1.59
N ASN A 261 14.93 -27.33 2.78
CA ASN A 261 14.90 -25.88 3.04
C ASN A 261 16.30 -25.42 3.46
N ASP A 262 17.25 -25.58 2.58
CA ASP A 262 18.61 -25.13 2.80
C ASP A 262 18.88 -23.73 2.19
N LEU A 263 20.07 -23.21 2.43
CA LEU A 263 20.48 -21.90 1.94
C LEU A 263 20.51 -21.81 0.39
N ALA A 264 20.61 -22.95 -0.30
CA ALA A 264 20.61 -22.98 -1.77
C ALA A 264 19.26 -22.54 -2.35
N HIS A 265 18.15 -22.77 -1.63
CA HIS A 265 16.79 -22.42 -2.04
C HIS A 265 16.31 -21.07 -1.48
N ALA A 266 17.18 -20.24 -0.89
CA ALA A 266 16.79 -19.00 -0.25
C ALA A 266 16.12 -18.00 -1.21
N MET A 267 16.50 -17.96 -2.50
CA MET A 267 15.92 -17.07 -3.50
C MET A 267 14.54 -17.54 -3.95
N GLU A 268 14.35 -18.85 -4.11
CA GLU A 268 13.05 -19.46 -4.42
C GLU A 268 12.06 -19.20 -3.28
N TRP A 269 12.49 -19.39 -2.03
CA TRP A 269 11.67 -19.06 -0.87
C TRP A 269 11.32 -17.56 -0.80
N THR A 270 12.28 -16.68 -1.09
CA THR A 270 12.04 -15.23 -1.13
C THR A 270 10.98 -14.87 -2.18
N THR A 271 11.11 -15.41 -3.40
CA THR A 271 10.10 -15.27 -4.45
C THR A 271 8.74 -15.77 -3.99
N LEU A 272 8.72 -16.93 -3.36
CA LEU A 272 7.50 -17.59 -2.92
C LEU A 272 6.77 -16.82 -1.80
N TYR A 273 7.50 -16.24 -0.84
CA TYR A 273 6.93 -15.39 0.20
C TYR A 273 6.24 -14.16 -0.41
N ALA A 274 6.88 -13.51 -1.40
CA ALA A 274 6.28 -12.38 -2.09
C ALA A 274 5.01 -12.77 -2.84
N MET A 275 5.03 -13.90 -3.55
CA MET A 275 3.85 -14.44 -4.24
C MET A 275 2.72 -14.77 -3.27
N ALA A 276 3.02 -15.41 -2.14
CA ALA A 276 2.04 -15.76 -1.12
C ALA A 276 1.29 -14.54 -0.59
N VAL A 277 2.00 -13.46 -0.27
CA VAL A 277 1.39 -12.19 0.15
C VAL A 277 0.53 -11.60 -0.96
N ASN A 278 1.01 -11.62 -2.21
CA ASN A 278 0.26 -11.02 -3.31
C ASN A 278 -0.99 -11.82 -3.70
N GLU A 279 -0.96 -13.14 -3.57
CA GLU A 279 -2.15 -13.97 -3.73
C GLU A 279 -3.20 -13.69 -2.63
N GLU A 280 -2.76 -13.48 -1.37
CA GLU A 280 -3.64 -13.03 -0.28
C GLU A 280 -4.17 -11.62 -0.54
N ASN A 281 -3.30 -10.70 -0.97
CA ASN A 281 -3.72 -9.34 -1.35
C ASN A 281 -4.77 -9.36 -2.46
N ALA A 282 -4.54 -10.11 -3.53
CA ALA A 282 -5.47 -10.25 -4.66
C ALA A 282 -6.82 -10.84 -4.26
N ALA A 283 -6.84 -11.68 -3.23
CA ALA A 283 -8.04 -12.28 -2.67
C ALA A 283 -8.80 -11.37 -1.68
N GLY A 284 -8.32 -10.17 -1.41
CA GLY A 284 -8.93 -9.25 -0.44
C GLY A 284 -8.59 -9.60 1.02
N GLY A 285 -7.55 -10.40 1.25
CA GLY A 285 -7.10 -10.81 2.58
C GLY A 285 -6.45 -9.69 3.38
N ARG A 286 -6.15 -9.98 4.67
CA ARG A 286 -5.41 -9.10 5.56
C ARG A 286 -3.96 -9.00 5.12
N VAL A 287 -3.49 -7.78 4.83
CA VAL A 287 -2.12 -7.49 4.41
C VAL A 287 -1.60 -6.23 5.10
N VAL A 288 -0.29 -6.02 5.03
CA VAL A 288 0.33 -4.73 5.34
C VAL A 288 0.58 -4.00 4.03
N THR A 289 0.06 -2.78 3.92
CA THR A 289 0.45 -1.83 2.85
C THR A 289 1.93 -1.49 3.04
N ALA A 290 2.81 -1.72 2.03
CA ALA A 290 4.26 -1.61 2.20
C ALA A 290 4.99 -1.26 0.87
N PRO A 291 5.11 0.01 0.44
CA PRO A 291 4.31 1.18 0.85
C PRO A 291 2.93 1.21 0.18
N THR A 292 2.63 0.29 -0.73
CA THR A 292 1.32 0.11 -1.37
C THR A 292 0.90 -1.35 -1.34
N ASN A 293 -0.39 -1.62 -1.60
CA ASN A 293 -0.87 -3.00 -1.69
C ASN A 293 -0.36 -3.72 -2.94
N GLY A 294 -0.18 -3.00 -4.05
CA GLY A 294 0.39 -3.57 -5.28
C GLY A 294 1.80 -4.13 -5.11
N ALA A 295 2.53 -3.62 -4.11
CA ALA A 295 3.89 -4.03 -3.77
C ALA A 295 4.00 -4.72 -2.39
N ALA A 296 2.88 -5.10 -1.78
CA ALA A 296 2.81 -5.60 -0.40
C ALA A 296 3.64 -6.86 -0.12
N GLY A 297 4.04 -7.59 -1.16
CA GLY A 297 4.81 -8.84 -1.01
C GLY A 297 6.32 -8.62 -0.82
N ILE A 298 6.87 -7.49 -1.24
CA ILE A 298 8.33 -7.31 -1.34
C ILE A 298 8.98 -7.21 0.05
N ILE A 299 8.53 -6.27 0.88
CA ILE A 299 9.04 -6.05 2.24
C ILE A 299 8.92 -7.32 3.10
N PRO A 300 7.74 -7.97 3.21
CA PRO A 300 7.61 -9.21 3.97
C PRO A 300 8.51 -10.34 3.47
N ALA A 301 8.68 -10.47 2.15
CA ALA A 301 9.53 -11.51 1.57
C ALA A 301 10.99 -11.33 1.94
N VAL A 302 11.50 -10.09 1.86
CA VAL A 302 12.89 -9.79 2.22
C VAL A 302 13.11 -9.89 3.75
N LEU A 303 12.11 -9.53 4.57
CA LEU A 303 12.15 -9.78 6.02
C LEU A 303 12.18 -11.29 6.35
N HIS A 304 11.37 -12.11 5.65
CA HIS A 304 11.45 -13.56 5.82
C HIS A 304 12.81 -14.12 5.35
N TYR A 305 13.39 -13.55 4.27
CA TYR A 305 14.75 -13.88 3.88
C TYR A 305 15.74 -13.58 5.01
N TYR A 306 15.66 -12.39 5.61
CA TYR A 306 16.49 -11.99 6.74
C TYR A 306 16.36 -12.98 7.92
N VAL A 307 15.12 -13.19 8.38
CA VAL A 307 14.86 -14.03 9.57
C VAL A 307 15.23 -15.50 9.35
N ASN A 308 14.98 -16.05 8.15
CA ASN A 308 15.12 -17.49 7.91
C ASN A 308 16.52 -17.88 7.40
N PHE A 309 17.25 -16.98 6.73
CA PHE A 309 18.48 -17.32 6.01
C PHE A 309 19.71 -16.50 6.43
N VAL A 310 19.56 -15.51 7.30
CA VAL A 310 20.68 -14.73 7.82
C VAL A 310 21.02 -15.18 9.24
N PRO A 311 22.23 -15.70 9.48
CA PRO A 311 22.64 -16.10 10.82
C PRO A 311 22.61 -14.91 11.80
N GLY A 312 22.04 -15.12 12.99
CA GLY A 312 21.95 -14.09 14.03
C GLY A 312 20.83 -13.06 13.83
N ALA A 313 19.92 -13.30 12.89
CA ALA A 313 18.72 -12.47 12.74
C ALA A 313 17.84 -12.56 14.01
N ASP A 314 17.35 -11.42 14.46
CA ASP A 314 16.54 -11.27 15.66
C ASP A 314 15.43 -10.21 15.49
N GLU A 315 14.58 -10.04 16.51
CA GLU A 315 13.50 -9.07 16.51
C GLU A 315 14.01 -7.62 16.46
N ASP A 316 15.19 -7.34 17.04
CA ASP A 316 15.80 -6.02 16.96
C ASP A 316 16.16 -5.67 15.51
N GLY A 317 16.72 -6.63 14.78
CA GLY A 317 16.98 -6.51 13.35
C GLY A 317 15.71 -6.29 12.53
N VAL A 318 14.57 -6.93 12.88
CA VAL A 318 13.28 -6.68 12.23
C VAL A 318 12.82 -5.24 12.46
N VAL A 319 12.92 -4.73 13.68
CA VAL A 319 12.57 -3.33 14.01
C VAL A 319 13.45 -2.36 13.23
N ARG A 320 14.78 -2.56 13.25
CA ARG A 320 15.73 -1.75 12.49
C ARG A 320 15.45 -1.78 10.99
N PHE A 321 15.14 -2.96 10.44
CA PHE A 321 14.78 -3.11 9.04
C PHE A 321 13.55 -2.25 8.67
N LEU A 322 12.47 -2.31 9.45
CA LEU A 322 11.25 -1.56 9.16
C LEU A 322 11.46 -0.04 9.29
N LEU A 323 12.23 0.40 10.30
CA LEU A 323 12.60 1.81 10.45
C LEU A 323 13.43 2.31 9.27
N ALA A 324 14.45 1.56 8.87
CA ALA A 324 15.30 1.88 7.73
C ALA A 324 14.52 1.91 6.40
N ALA A 325 13.66 0.91 6.18
CA ALA A 325 12.76 0.88 5.03
C ALA A 325 11.81 2.10 5.02
N GLY A 326 11.29 2.49 6.19
CA GLY A 326 10.46 3.68 6.36
C GLY A 326 11.18 4.96 5.93
N ALA A 327 12.43 5.16 6.36
CA ALA A 327 13.23 6.32 5.98
C ALA A 327 13.37 6.45 4.45
N ILE A 328 13.65 5.35 3.75
CA ILE A 328 13.73 5.34 2.28
C ILE A 328 12.35 5.61 1.66
N GLY A 329 11.28 4.98 2.17
CA GLY A 329 9.92 5.17 1.68
C GLY A 329 9.43 6.61 1.75
N MET A 330 9.84 7.35 2.79
CA MET A 330 9.57 8.78 2.94
C MET A 330 10.17 9.60 1.81
N LEU A 331 11.41 9.30 1.39
CA LEU A 331 12.07 10.01 0.27
C LEU A 331 11.28 9.88 -1.04
N PHE A 332 10.75 8.69 -1.33
CA PHE A 332 9.89 8.46 -2.50
C PHE A 332 8.58 9.23 -2.42
N LYS A 333 7.93 9.21 -1.26
CA LYS A 333 6.65 9.90 -1.07
C LYS A 333 6.80 11.42 -1.12
N GLU A 334 7.88 11.96 -0.56
CA GLU A 334 8.16 13.41 -0.54
C GLU A 334 8.57 13.95 -1.93
N ASN A 335 9.47 13.25 -2.61
CA ASN A 335 10.16 13.78 -3.81
C ASN A 335 9.59 13.28 -5.13
N ALA A 336 8.79 12.23 -5.12
CA ALA A 336 8.16 11.68 -6.32
C ALA A 336 6.71 11.27 -6.05
N SER A 337 6.40 9.99 -6.13
CA SER A 337 5.11 9.40 -5.75
C SER A 337 5.27 7.90 -5.52
N ILE A 338 4.45 7.35 -4.65
CA ILE A 338 4.29 5.90 -4.44
C ILE A 338 3.00 5.36 -5.09
N SER A 339 2.36 6.14 -5.97
CA SER A 339 1.09 5.78 -6.62
C SER A 339 1.30 5.25 -8.03
N GLY A 340 0.80 4.05 -8.33
CA GLY A 340 0.81 3.48 -9.67
C GLY A 340 0.00 4.31 -10.68
N ALA A 341 -1.03 5.01 -10.22
CA ALA A 341 -1.85 5.92 -11.04
C ALA A 341 -1.10 7.21 -11.44
N GLU A 342 -0.07 7.60 -10.68
CA GLU A 342 0.72 8.81 -10.99
C GLU A 342 1.99 8.49 -11.78
N VAL A 343 2.75 7.47 -11.35
CA VAL A 343 4.09 7.20 -11.90
C VAL A 343 4.28 5.76 -12.39
N GLY A 344 3.23 4.95 -12.47
CA GLY A 344 3.34 3.53 -12.84
C GLY A 344 3.86 2.65 -11.69
N CYS A 345 4.11 1.36 -11.97
CA CYS A 345 4.61 0.41 -10.97
C CYS A 345 6.04 0.69 -10.48
N GLN A 346 6.81 1.56 -11.16
CA GLN A 346 8.08 2.03 -10.60
C GLN A 346 7.88 2.73 -9.24
N GLY A 347 6.75 3.42 -9.03
CA GLY A 347 6.40 4.04 -7.76
C GLY A 347 5.94 3.06 -6.69
N GLU A 348 5.43 1.91 -7.05
CA GLU A 348 4.99 0.87 -6.11
C GLU A 348 6.10 -0.18 -5.90
N VAL A 349 6.31 -1.03 -6.91
CA VAL A 349 7.28 -2.12 -6.90
C VAL A 349 8.72 -1.60 -6.79
N GLY A 350 9.05 -0.51 -7.53
CA GLY A 350 10.38 0.09 -7.48
C GLY A 350 10.70 0.71 -6.13
N SER A 351 9.77 1.47 -5.54
CA SER A 351 9.94 2.03 -4.19
C SER A 351 10.09 0.93 -3.14
N ALA A 352 9.22 -0.10 -3.15
CA ALA A 352 9.30 -1.21 -2.21
C ALA A 352 10.61 -2.01 -2.36
N CYS A 353 11.09 -2.22 -3.59
CA CYS A 353 12.37 -2.86 -3.86
C CYS A 353 13.54 -2.06 -3.26
N SER A 354 13.54 -0.73 -3.48
CA SER A 354 14.52 0.20 -2.91
C SER A 354 14.51 0.19 -1.38
N MET A 355 13.33 0.29 -0.78
CA MET A 355 13.12 0.22 0.68
C MET A 355 13.68 -1.08 1.25
N ALA A 356 13.34 -2.22 0.64
CA ALA A 356 13.78 -3.53 1.10
C ALA A 356 15.29 -3.74 0.91
N ALA A 357 15.86 -3.24 -0.19
CA ALA A 357 17.29 -3.37 -0.48
C ALA A 357 18.14 -2.60 0.54
N GLY A 358 17.81 -1.32 0.78
CA GLY A 358 18.52 -0.50 1.76
C GLY A 358 18.36 -1.04 3.19
N ALA A 359 17.15 -1.41 3.58
CA ALA A 359 16.87 -1.95 4.90
C ALA A 359 17.60 -3.29 5.15
N LEU A 360 17.62 -4.19 4.17
CA LEU A 360 18.38 -5.43 4.27
C LEU A 360 19.88 -5.14 4.37
N ALA A 361 20.40 -4.20 3.59
CA ALA A 361 21.82 -3.81 3.67
C ALA A 361 22.19 -3.35 5.09
N GLU A 362 21.37 -2.48 5.71
CA GLU A 362 21.60 -1.99 7.07
C GLU A 362 21.67 -3.13 8.10
N VAL A 363 20.69 -4.04 8.10
CA VAL A 363 20.66 -5.15 9.08
C VAL A 363 21.74 -6.21 8.82
N LEU A 364 22.34 -6.21 7.63
CA LEU A 364 23.53 -7.00 7.30
C LEU A 364 24.86 -6.27 7.64
N GLY A 365 24.81 -5.09 8.25
CA GLY A 365 25.96 -4.34 8.72
C GLY A 365 26.55 -3.34 7.71
N ALA A 366 25.77 -2.90 6.72
CA ALA A 366 26.20 -1.86 5.79
C ALA A 366 26.42 -0.51 6.47
N SER A 367 27.36 0.29 5.93
CA SER A 367 27.42 1.72 6.24
C SER A 367 26.20 2.45 5.68
N PRO A 368 25.88 3.67 6.17
CA PRO A 368 24.81 4.49 5.60
C PRO A 368 24.94 4.72 4.09
N GLU A 369 26.17 4.91 3.58
CA GLU A 369 26.46 5.05 2.16
C GLU A 369 26.21 3.77 1.37
N GLN A 370 26.56 2.62 1.91
CA GLN A 370 26.25 1.32 1.30
C GLN A 370 24.74 1.03 1.30
N MET A 371 24.05 1.44 2.38
CA MET A 371 22.59 1.32 2.44
C MET A 371 21.91 2.19 1.38
N GLU A 372 22.33 3.45 1.22
CA GLU A 372 21.80 4.36 0.20
C GLU A 372 22.08 3.83 -1.21
N ASN A 373 23.28 3.30 -1.46
CA ASN A 373 23.60 2.65 -2.72
C ASN A 373 22.73 1.40 -3.00
N ALA A 374 22.46 0.57 -1.99
CA ALA A 374 21.54 -0.56 -2.15
C ALA A 374 20.13 -0.10 -2.55
N ALA A 375 19.65 0.96 -1.92
CA ALA A 375 18.35 1.57 -2.21
C ALA A 375 18.31 2.14 -3.63
N GLU A 376 19.37 2.82 -4.06
CA GLU A 376 19.52 3.36 -5.41
C GLU A 376 19.49 2.23 -6.45
N ILE A 377 20.30 1.17 -6.31
CA ILE A 377 20.28 -0.01 -7.20
C ILE A 377 18.88 -0.63 -7.25
N GLY A 378 18.18 -0.68 -6.13
CA GLY A 378 16.82 -1.21 -6.04
C GLY A 378 15.82 -0.46 -6.91
N ILE A 379 15.88 0.88 -6.96
CA ILE A 379 14.98 1.68 -7.80
C ILE A 379 15.44 1.74 -9.25
N GLU A 380 16.74 1.90 -9.55
CA GLU A 380 17.20 2.05 -10.93
C GLU A 380 16.77 0.87 -11.81
N HIS A 381 16.79 -0.36 -11.26
CA HIS A 381 16.38 -1.57 -11.97
C HIS A 381 14.86 -1.75 -12.10
N ASN A 382 14.07 -0.77 -11.65
CA ASN A 382 12.61 -0.74 -11.79
C ASN A 382 12.12 0.54 -12.49
N LEU A 383 13.02 1.43 -12.95
CA LEU A 383 12.65 2.63 -13.71
C LEU A 383 11.92 2.26 -14.99
N GLY A 384 10.90 3.06 -15.34
CA GLY A 384 10.07 2.85 -16.53
C GLY A 384 9.00 1.76 -16.37
N LEU A 385 8.88 1.10 -15.23
CA LEU A 385 7.92 0.02 -15.01
C LEU A 385 6.48 0.57 -15.04
N THR A 386 5.70 0.12 -16.04
CA THR A 386 4.30 0.51 -16.23
C THR A 386 3.38 -0.12 -15.20
N CYS A 387 2.20 0.47 -14.97
CA CYS A 387 1.10 -0.13 -14.21
C CYS A 387 -0.04 -0.49 -15.17
N ASP A 388 -0.01 -1.72 -15.65
CA ASP A 388 -0.87 -2.25 -16.71
C ASP A 388 -1.51 -3.60 -16.32
N PRO A 389 -2.29 -3.64 -15.21
CA PRO A 389 -2.84 -4.88 -14.69
C PRO A 389 -3.90 -5.46 -15.64
N VAL A 390 -3.76 -6.75 -15.92
CA VAL A 390 -4.68 -7.50 -16.79
C VAL A 390 -6.08 -7.53 -16.19
N GLY A 391 -7.07 -7.19 -16.99
CA GLY A 391 -8.45 -7.09 -16.53
C GLY A 391 -8.67 -6.05 -15.44
N GLY A 392 -7.71 -5.17 -15.19
CA GLY A 392 -7.75 -4.22 -14.07
C GLY A 392 -7.62 -4.89 -12.70
N LEU A 393 -7.09 -6.12 -12.61
CA LEU A 393 -6.96 -6.89 -11.38
C LEU A 393 -5.50 -6.87 -10.88
N VAL A 394 -5.30 -6.71 -9.57
CA VAL A 394 -3.97 -6.76 -8.93
C VAL A 394 -3.50 -8.22 -8.83
N GLN A 395 -3.36 -8.87 -9.98
CA GLN A 395 -3.00 -10.29 -10.12
C GLN A 395 -1.83 -10.45 -11.08
N ILE A 396 -2.06 -10.25 -12.37
CA ILE A 396 -1.04 -10.35 -13.41
C ILE A 396 -0.80 -8.94 -13.99
N PRO A 397 0.43 -8.46 -14.01
CA PRO A 397 1.70 -9.09 -13.62
C PRO A 397 2.13 -8.85 -12.16
N CYS A 398 1.28 -8.32 -11.29
CA CYS A 398 1.66 -7.84 -9.95
C CYS A 398 2.31 -8.93 -9.08
N ILE A 399 1.75 -10.16 -9.10
CA ILE A 399 2.26 -11.29 -8.30
C ILE A 399 3.71 -11.59 -8.67
N GLU A 400 4.01 -11.74 -9.97
CA GLU A 400 5.34 -12.02 -10.47
C GLU A 400 6.31 -10.86 -10.24
N ARG A 401 5.87 -9.62 -10.46
CA ARG A 401 6.68 -8.41 -10.23
C ARG A 401 7.16 -8.31 -8.79
N ASN A 402 6.33 -8.68 -7.82
CA ASN A 402 6.73 -8.70 -6.41
C ASN A 402 7.79 -9.76 -6.13
N GLY A 403 7.62 -10.98 -6.65
CA GLY A 403 8.63 -12.04 -6.53
C GLY A 403 9.98 -11.62 -7.09
N MET A 404 9.98 -11.08 -8.31
CA MET A 404 11.20 -10.59 -8.96
C MET A 404 11.85 -9.42 -8.21
N ALA A 405 11.06 -8.46 -7.72
CA ALA A 405 11.58 -7.31 -7.00
C ALA A 405 12.16 -7.69 -5.63
N ALA A 406 11.58 -8.68 -4.93
CA ALA A 406 12.12 -9.17 -3.68
C ALA A 406 13.53 -9.77 -3.88
N VAL A 407 13.74 -10.57 -4.93
CA VAL A 407 15.07 -11.11 -5.28
C VAL A 407 16.03 -10.00 -5.71
N LYS A 408 15.58 -9.02 -6.50
CA LYS A 408 16.39 -7.84 -6.84
C LYS A 408 16.84 -7.08 -5.58
N ALA A 409 15.96 -6.89 -4.60
CA ALA A 409 16.29 -6.21 -3.35
C ALA A 409 17.40 -6.95 -2.58
N VAL A 410 17.32 -8.28 -2.45
CA VAL A 410 18.38 -9.08 -1.83
C VAL A 410 19.69 -8.96 -2.60
N THR A 411 19.62 -9.00 -3.93
CA THR A 411 20.81 -8.87 -4.79
C THR A 411 21.44 -7.48 -4.65
N ALA A 412 20.65 -6.42 -4.68
CA ALA A 412 21.11 -5.04 -4.52
C ALA A 412 21.81 -4.82 -3.18
N ALA A 413 21.20 -5.29 -2.08
CA ALA A 413 21.82 -5.23 -0.74
C ALA A 413 23.17 -5.95 -0.71
N ARG A 414 23.26 -7.15 -1.28
CA ARG A 414 24.52 -7.92 -1.30
C ARG A 414 25.58 -7.32 -2.23
N MET A 415 25.17 -6.65 -3.32
CA MET A 415 26.08 -5.94 -4.21
C MET A 415 26.71 -4.73 -3.49
N SER A 416 25.89 -3.89 -2.84
CA SER A 416 26.36 -2.70 -2.16
C SER A 416 27.34 -3.01 -1.01
N LEU A 417 27.09 -4.11 -0.28
CA LEU A 417 27.97 -4.60 0.79
C LEU A 417 29.37 -5.05 0.31
N ARG A 418 29.55 -5.31 -0.99
CA ARG A 418 30.85 -5.63 -1.58
C ARG A 418 31.66 -4.42 -1.98
N GLY A 419 30.98 -3.24 -2.07
CA GLY A 419 31.60 -1.97 -2.38
C GLY A 419 31.99 -1.19 -1.13
N ASP A 420 32.51 0.03 -1.35
CA ASP A 420 32.86 0.99 -0.30
C ASP A 420 31.79 2.08 -0.08
N GLY A 421 30.61 1.92 -0.68
CA GLY A 421 29.52 2.89 -0.64
C GLY A 421 29.65 4.04 -1.65
N ARG A 422 30.75 4.14 -2.41
CA ARG A 422 30.92 5.16 -3.44
C ARG A 422 30.25 4.73 -4.74
N HIS A 423 29.38 5.57 -5.28
CA HIS A 423 28.66 5.33 -6.53
C HIS A 423 28.37 6.64 -7.28
N HIS A 424 28.02 6.56 -8.56
CA HIS A 424 27.88 7.73 -9.43
C HIS A 424 26.48 8.36 -9.42
N VAL A 425 25.46 7.52 -9.24
CA VAL A 425 24.05 7.94 -9.21
C VAL A 425 23.58 7.87 -7.78
N SER A 426 23.22 9.00 -7.16
CA SER A 426 22.62 8.99 -5.81
C SER A 426 21.17 8.57 -5.86
N LEU A 427 20.66 8.08 -4.73
CA LEU A 427 19.24 7.74 -4.57
C LEU A 427 18.33 8.93 -4.94
N ASP A 428 18.72 10.16 -4.58
CA ASP A 428 17.98 11.37 -4.93
C ASP A 428 17.85 11.59 -6.44
N LYS A 429 18.91 11.29 -7.21
CA LYS A 429 18.88 11.36 -8.68
C LYS A 429 18.01 10.27 -9.27
N ALA A 430 18.06 9.06 -8.73
CA ALA A 430 17.20 7.95 -9.17
C ALA A 430 15.71 8.24 -8.88
N ILE A 431 15.38 8.80 -7.71
CA ILE A 431 14.02 9.24 -7.36
C ILE A 431 13.54 10.36 -8.30
N LYS A 432 14.41 11.35 -8.59
CA LYS A 432 14.10 12.41 -9.55
C LYS A 432 13.82 11.81 -10.94
N THR A 433 14.66 10.88 -11.41
CA THR A 433 14.46 10.19 -12.69
C THR A 433 13.12 9.42 -12.71
N MET A 434 12.78 8.74 -11.62
CA MET A 434 11.48 8.08 -11.50
C MET A 434 10.31 9.07 -11.66
N LYS A 435 10.39 10.25 -11.01
CA LYS A 435 9.39 11.31 -11.13
C LYS A 435 9.23 11.79 -12.57
N GLU A 436 10.35 12.09 -13.24
CA GLU A 436 10.37 12.58 -14.62
C GLU A 436 9.85 11.51 -15.59
N THR A 437 10.36 10.28 -15.52
CA THR A 437 9.86 9.14 -16.30
C THR A 437 8.36 8.90 -16.06
N GLY A 438 7.92 9.05 -14.81
CA GLY A 438 6.50 8.98 -14.47
C GLY A 438 5.68 10.09 -15.12
N ALA A 439 6.19 11.33 -15.20
CA ALA A 439 5.52 12.42 -15.90
C ALA A 439 5.40 12.17 -17.39
N ASP A 440 6.44 11.64 -18.04
CA ASP A 440 6.50 11.31 -19.47
C ASP A 440 5.67 10.07 -19.82
N MET A 441 5.39 9.20 -18.86
CA MET A 441 4.61 7.98 -19.08
C MET A 441 3.18 8.32 -19.49
N SER A 442 2.74 7.78 -20.63
CA SER A 442 1.35 7.95 -21.09
C SER A 442 0.35 7.41 -20.06
N VAL A 443 -0.76 8.14 -19.86
CA VAL A 443 -1.85 7.78 -18.95
C VAL A 443 -2.36 6.35 -19.12
N LYS A 444 -2.34 5.80 -20.34
CA LYS A 444 -2.76 4.42 -20.62
C LYS A 444 -1.91 3.36 -19.89
N TYR A 445 -0.72 3.71 -19.40
CA TYR A 445 0.19 2.85 -18.65
C TYR A 445 0.18 3.11 -17.14
N LYS A 446 -0.76 3.92 -16.65
CA LYS A 446 -0.87 4.35 -15.25
C LYS A 446 -2.16 3.84 -14.62
N GLU A 447 -2.21 2.55 -14.31
CA GLU A 447 -3.32 1.89 -13.59
C GLU A 447 -4.71 2.07 -14.27
N THR A 448 -4.73 2.08 -15.62
CA THR A 448 -5.98 2.27 -16.39
C THR A 448 -6.47 1.01 -17.09
N ALA A 449 -5.66 -0.03 -17.16
CA ALA A 449 -5.90 -1.25 -17.97
C ALA A 449 -6.20 -0.96 -19.46
N ARG A 450 -5.70 0.18 -19.99
CA ARG A 450 -5.93 0.62 -21.37
C ARG A 450 -4.70 0.52 -22.28
N GLY A 451 -3.61 -0.06 -21.77
CA GLY A 451 -2.34 -0.20 -22.50
C GLY A 451 -1.48 -1.31 -21.92
N GLY A 452 -0.32 -1.54 -22.50
CA GLY A 452 0.65 -2.53 -22.04
C GLY A 452 0.11 -3.96 -22.05
N LEU A 453 0.43 -4.73 -21.04
CA LEU A 453 -0.02 -6.14 -20.90
C LEU A 453 -1.54 -6.27 -20.87
N ALA A 454 -2.24 -5.28 -20.30
CA ALA A 454 -3.70 -5.33 -20.16
C ALA A 454 -4.47 -5.46 -21.50
N VAL A 455 -3.90 -4.98 -22.60
CA VAL A 455 -4.55 -4.99 -23.92
C VAL A 455 -3.87 -5.94 -24.92
N ASN A 456 -2.76 -6.56 -24.55
CA ASN A 456 -2.00 -7.48 -25.39
C ASN A 456 -2.20 -8.96 -25.03
N ILE A 457 -3.22 -9.25 -24.26
CA ILE A 457 -3.65 -10.62 -23.99
C ILE A 457 -4.71 -11.00 -24.99
N ILE A 458 -4.49 -12.11 -25.67
CA ILE A 458 -5.51 -12.74 -26.52
C ILE A 458 -6.47 -13.44 -25.56
N GLU A 459 -7.68 -12.92 -25.43
CA GLU A 459 -8.78 -13.67 -24.83
C GLU A 459 -9.16 -14.79 -25.80
N CYS A 460 -8.82 -16.03 -25.46
CA CYS A 460 -9.26 -17.22 -26.17
C CYS A 460 -10.62 -17.68 -25.64
#